data_744e9e36521d24f8106774746769f47b
#
_entry.id   744e9e36521d24f8106774746769f47b
#
_cell.length_a   1.000
_cell.length_b   1.000
_cell.length_c   1.000
_cell.angle_alpha   90.00
_cell.angle_beta   90.00
_cell.angle_gamma   90.00
#
_symmetry.space_group_name_H-M   'P 1'
#
loop_
_entity.id
_entity.type
_entity.pdbx_description
1 polymer ?
#
loop_
_entity_poly.entity_id
_entity_poly.type
_entity_poly.pdbx_seq_one_letter_code
_entity_poly.pdbx_strand_id
1 'polypeptide(L)'
;MKIVILSRNKNLYSTKRLKEEGEARGHQVDIIDTLHCYMDITSSRPTVRYQGAELPVYDALIPRIGASVTFYGTAVARQFEVMGTFNINESVAISRSRDKLRSMQLLSRKGIGMPRTGFACKPDNIKDLIKNVGGAPVVIKLLEGTQGIGVVLAETAKTAESIIEAFMGIKANILVQEFIKEAGGADIRCLVIGGKVVAAMKRQGAEGEFRSNLHRGGSAVVVKLTKVERET
;
A
#
# COMPACT_ATOMS: atom_id res chain seq x y z
N MET A 1 8.47 -21.80 -17.19
CA MET A 1 7.46 -20.72 -17.35
C MET A 1 8.17 -19.45 -17.79
N LYS A 2 7.46 -18.61 -18.55
CA LYS A 2 7.87 -17.23 -18.82
C LYS A 2 7.23 -16.29 -17.81
N ILE A 3 8.02 -15.58 -17.03
CA ILE A 3 7.57 -14.68 -15.98
C ILE A 3 7.98 -13.25 -16.32
N VAL A 4 7.06 -12.31 -16.17
CA VAL A 4 7.38 -10.88 -16.29
C VAL A 4 7.31 -10.20 -14.92
N ILE A 5 8.31 -9.38 -14.61
CA ILE A 5 8.34 -8.50 -13.44
C ILE A 5 8.13 -7.07 -13.94
N LEU A 6 7.01 -6.45 -13.56
CA LEU A 6 6.79 -5.04 -13.82
C LEU A 6 7.51 -4.21 -12.76
N SER A 7 8.60 -3.53 -13.13
CA SER A 7 9.40 -2.72 -12.22
C SER A 7 10.05 -1.56 -12.95
N ARG A 8 9.89 -0.33 -12.44
CA ARG A 8 10.53 0.89 -12.98
C ARG A 8 12.04 0.91 -12.83
N ASN A 9 12.58 0.08 -11.96
CA ASN A 9 14.03 0.02 -11.73
C ASN A 9 14.47 -1.43 -11.57
N LYS A 10 15.11 -1.93 -12.63
CA LYS A 10 15.68 -3.28 -12.67
C LYS A 10 16.84 -3.49 -11.68
N ASN A 11 17.43 -2.40 -11.18
CA ASN A 11 18.60 -2.44 -10.29
C ASN A 11 18.23 -2.53 -8.80
N LEU A 12 16.96 -2.43 -8.44
CA LEU A 12 16.55 -2.62 -7.05
C LEU A 12 16.89 -4.04 -6.58
N TYR A 13 17.46 -4.15 -5.38
CA TYR A 13 17.83 -5.42 -4.77
C TYR A 13 16.71 -6.46 -4.86
N SER A 14 15.50 -6.10 -4.43
CA SER A 14 14.36 -7.03 -4.46
C SER A 14 13.93 -7.44 -5.86
N THR A 15 14.10 -6.57 -6.88
CA THR A 15 13.79 -6.90 -8.27
C THR A 15 14.83 -7.87 -8.85
N LYS A 16 16.13 -7.62 -8.57
CA LYS A 16 17.21 -8.53 -8.96
C LYS A 16 17.03 -9.90 -8.32
N ARG A 17 16.79 -9.94 -6.99
CA ARG A 17 16.59 -11.21 -6.28
C ARG A 17 15.43 -12.02 -6.80
N LEU A 18 14.31 -11.38 -7.14
CA LEU A 18 13.17 -12.07 -7.75
C LEU A 18 13.53 -12.69 -9.11
N LYS A 19 14.30 -11.98 -9.94
CA LYS A 19 14.77 -12.50 -11.20
C LYS A 19 15.71 -13.70 -11.00
N GLU A 20 16.77 -13.53 -10.20
CA GLU A 20 17.74 -14.58 -9.88
C GLU A 20 17.08 -15.85 -9.35
N GLU A 21 16.15 -15.71 -8.41
CA GLU A 21 15.40 -16.83 -7.84
C GLU A 21 14.46 -17.52 -8.85
N GLY A 22 13.87 -16.76 -9.75
CA GLY A 22 13.07 -17.33 -10.85
C GLY A 22 13.95 -18.11 -11.83
N GLU A 23 15.07 -17.54 -12.25
CA GLU A 23 16.01 -18.19 -13.17
C GLU A 23 16.66 -19.44 -12.55
N ALA A 24 17.02 -19.39 -11.26
CA ALA A 24 17.55 -20.54 -10.52
C ALA A 24 16.54 -21.73 -10.45
N ARG A 25 15.25 -21.43 -10.59
CA ARG A 25 14.17 -22.43 -10.67
C ARG A 25 13.82 -22.87 -12.11
N GLY A 26 14.64 -22.46 -13.09
CA GLY A 26 14.44 -22.83 -14.49
C GLY A 26 13.35 -22.03 -15.20
N HIS A 27 13.01 -20.83 -14.72
CA HIS A 27 12.06 -19.96 -15.40
C HIS A 27 12.80 -18.91 -16.25
N GLN A 28 12.19 -18.50 -17.35
CA GLN A 28 12.62 -17.30 -18.08
C GLN A 28 11.99 -16.10 -17.41
N VAL A 29 12.81 -15.10 -16.99
CA VAL A 29 12.32 -13.94 -16.23
C VAL A 29 12.73 -12.64 -16.92
N ASP A 30 11.74 -11.87 -17.36
CA ASP A 30 11.93 -10.55 -17.95
C ASP A 30 11.56 -9.46 -16.94
N ILE A 31 12.32 -8.36 -16.92
CA ILE A 31 12.01 -7.16 -16.13
C ILE A 31 11.65 -6.05 -17.11
N ILE A 32 10.46 -5.49 -16.95
CA ILE A 32 9.90 -4.50 -17.85
C ILE A 32 9.50 -3.26 -17.06
N ASP A 33 9.91 -2.08 -17.54
CA ASP A 33 9.45 -0.83 -16.96
C ASP A 33 8.01 -0.55 -17.40
N THR A 34 7.13 -0.51 -16.41
CA THR A 34 5.70 -0.30 -16.59
C THR A 34 5.36 0.96 -17.38
N LEU A 35 6.14 2.04 -17.20
CA LEU A 35 5.86 3.32 -17.86
C LEU A 35 6.22 3.32 -19.36
N HIS A 36 7.00 2.36 -19.83
CA HIS A 36 7.33 2.18 -21.25
C HIS A 36 6.43 1.15 -21.93
N CYS A 37 5.50 0.55 -21.19
CA CYS A 37 4.45 -0.28 -21.78
C CYS A 37 3.35 0.58 -22.39
N TYR A 38 2.75 0.12 -23.47
CA TYR A 38 1.47 0.61 -23.96
C TYR A 38 0.60 -0.57 -24.39
N MET A 39 -0.70 -0.37 -24.41
CA MET A 39 -1.68 -1.43 -24.54
C MET A 39 -2.50 -1.23 -25.81
N ASP A 40 -2.62 -2.27 -26.60
CA ASP A 40 -3.60 -2.34 -27.69
C ASP A 40 -4.86 -3.00 -27.14
N ILE A 41 -5.93 -2.20 -27.01
CA ILE A 41 -7.21 -2.66 -26.46
C ILE A 41 -8.14 -2.97 -27.63
N THR A 42 -8.21 -4.24 -27.98
CA THR A 42 -9.04 -4.74 -29.06
C THR A 42 -9.94 -5.87 -28.59
N SER A 43 -11.06 -6.09 -29.26
CA SER A 43 -12.05 -7.12 -28.88
C SER A 43 -11.56 -8.56 -29.07
N SER A 44 -10.62 -8.79 -29.99
CA SER A 44 -10.20 -10.13 -30.39
C SER A 44 -8.79 -10.50 -29.94
N ARG A 45 -7.89 -9.51 -29.84
CA ARG A 45 -6.48 -9.74 -29.51
C ARG A 45 -5.89 -8.58 -28.71
N PRO A 46 -6.21 -8.46 -27.43
CA PRO A 46 -5.58 -7.49 -26.56
C PRO A 46 -4.10 -7.80 -26.42
N THR A 47 -3.22 -6.79 -26.52
CA THR A 47 -1.77 -6.97 -26.39
C THR A 47 -1.15 -5.90 -25.51
N VAL A 48 0.07 -6.17 -25.03
CA VAL A 48 0.95 -5.18 -24.42
C VAL A 48 2.20 -5.05 -25.27
N ARG A 49 2.59 -3.81 -25.54
CA ARG A 49 3.79 -3.50 -26.29
C ARG A 49 4.80 -2.78 -25.39
N TYR A 50 6.06 -2.98 -25.68
CA TYR A 50 7.17 -2.39 -24.95
C TYR A 50 8.28 -1.99 -25.93
N GLN A 51 8.70 -0.74 -25.89
CA GLN A 51 9.75 -0.21 -26.77
C GLN A 51 9.51 -0.52 -28.28
N GLY A 52 8.27 -0.40 -28.73
CA GLY A 52 7.90 -0.59 -30.14
C GLY A 52 7.60 -2.04 -30.54
N ALA A 53 7.89 -3.03 -29.72
CA ALA A 53 7.63 -4.45 -29.98
C ALA A 53 6.47 -4.98 -29.15
N GLU A 54 5.69 -5.90 -29.73
CA GLU A 54 4.69 -6.67 -28.98
C GLU A 54 5.40 -7.62 -28.00
N LEU A 55 4.92 -7.63 -26.76
CA LEU A 55 5.45 -8.55 -25.74
C LEU A 55 4.94 -9.98 -26.01
N PRO A 56 5.78 -10.99 -25.71
CA PRO A 56 5.34 -12.37 -25.79
C PRO A 56 4.28 -12.67 -24.74
N VAL A 57 3.58 -13.79 -24.90
CA VAL A 57 2.69 -14.32 -23.86
C VAL A 57 3.52 -14.75 -22.66
N TYR A 58 3.13 -14.29 -21.48
CA TYR A 58 3.73 -14.67 -20.21
C TYR A 58 2.78 -15.57 -19.42
N ASP A 59 3.34 -16.57 -18.74
CA ASP A 59 2.57 -17.44 -17.85
C ASP A 59 2.20 -16.73 -16.55
N ALA A 60 3.10 -15.88 -16.05
CA ALA A 60 2.89 -15.16 -14.79
C ALA A 60 3.48 -13.74 -14.78
N LEU A 61 2.84 -12.89 -13.99
CA LEU A 61 3.24 -11.50 -13.75
C LEU A 61 3.51 -11.27 -12.26
N ILE A 62 4.65 -10.63 -11.95
CA ILE A 62 4.99 -10.12 -10.62
C ILE A 62 4.93 -8.60 -10.67
N PRO A 63 3.88 -7.96 -10.14
CA PRO A 63 3.74 -6.51 -10.17
C PRO A 63 4.55 -5.86 -9.05
N ARG A 64 5.56 -5.04 -9.42
CA ARG A 64 6.36 -4.20 -8.53
C ARG A 64 6.01 -2.73 -8.73
N ILE A 65 4.72 -2.42 -8.61
CA ILE A 65 4.14 -1.11 -8.92
C ILE A 65 4.33 -0.16 -7.74
N GLY A 66 5.05 0.93 -7.95
CA GLY A 66 5.25 1.99 -6.97
C GLY A 66 4.00 2.88 -6.78
N ALA A 67 3.91 3.58 -5.64
CA ALA A 67 2.76 4.43 -5.32
C ALA A 67 2.50 5.53 -6.36
N SER A 68 3.54 6.17 -6.86
CA SER A 68 3.44 7.26 -7.84
C SER A 68 2.93 6.86 -9.22
N VAL A 69 2.86 5.55 -9.50
CA VAL A 69 2.42 5.02 -10.81
C VAL A 69 1.30 3.99 -10.67
N THR A 70 0.57 4.05 -9.57
CA THR A 70 -0.48 3.06 -9.26
C THR A 70 -1.51 2.95 -10.38
N PHE A 71 -2.05 4.07 -10.86
CA PHE A 71 -3.08 4.07 -11.91
C PHE A 71 -2.58 3.35 -13.17
N TYR A 72 -1.47 3.82 -13.73
CA TYR A 72 -0.94 3.25 -14.97
C TYR A 72 -0.43 1.81 -14.78
N GLY A 73 0.26 1.56 -13.67
CA GLY A 73 0.78 0.23 -13.37
C GLY A 73 -0.31 -0.82 -13.20
N THR A 74 -1.42 -0.48 -12.55
CA THR A 74 -2.55 -1.39 -12.42
C THR A 74 -3.32 -1.54 -13.73
N ALA A 75 -3.35 -0.52 -14.59
CA ALA A 75 -3.91 -0.64 -15.93
C ALA A 75 -3.12 -1.64 -16.79
N VAL A 76 -1.78 -1.55 -16.78
CA VAL A 76 -0.91 -2.52 -17.47
C VAL A 76 -1.08 -3.93 -16.89
N ALA A 77 -1.09 -4.07 -15.56
CA ALA A 77 -1.32 -5.37 -14.92
C ALA A 77 -2.67 -5.98 -15.31
N ARG A 78 -3.72 -5.17 -15.38
CA ARG A 78 -5.06 -5.59 -15.81
C ARG A 78 -5.08 -6.04 -17.27
N GLN A 79 -4.30 -5.39 -18.13
CA GLN A 79 -4.18 -5.84 -19.52
C GLN A 79 -3.58 -7.25 -19.60
N PHE A 80 -2.56 -7.55 -18.79
CA PHE A 80 -2.04 -8.92 -18.68
C PHE A 80 -3.07 -9.90 -18.13
N GLU A 81 -3.91 -9.50 -17.17
CA GLU A 81 -5.04 -10.32 -16.69
C GLU A 81 -6.02 -10.64 -17.81
N VAL A 82 -6.39 -9.65 -18.62
CA VAL A 82 -7.28 -9.82 -19.78
C VAL A 82 -6.66 -10.76 -20.82
N MET A 83 -5.34 -10.75 -20.97
CA MET A 83 -4.59 -11.67 -21.84
C MET A 83 -4.44 -13.08 -21.26
N GLY A 84 -4.93 -13.35 -20.04
CA GLY A 84 -4.87 -14.66 -19.39
C GLY A 84 -3.58 -14.93 -18.59
N THR A 85 -2.72 -13.93 -18.42
CA THR A 85 -1.50 -14.03 -17.59
C THR A 85 -1.89 -14.14 -16.11
N PHE A 86 -1.33 -15.11 -15.38
CA PHE A 86 -1.53 -15.21 -13.94
C PHE A 86 -0.81 -14.09 -13.19
N ASN A 87 -1.56 -13.20 -12.56
CA ASN A 87 -1.01 -12.13 -11.74
C ASN A 87 -0.90 -12.57 -10.29
N ILE A 88 0.30 -12.57 -9.72
CA ILE A 88 0.51 -12.93 -8.30
C ILE A 88 -0.23 -11.99 -7.34
N ASN A 89 -0.42 -10.73 -7.75
CA ASN A 89 -1.32 -9.76 -7.14
C ASN A 89 -2.20 -9.18 -8.24
N GLU A 90 -3.48 -9.36 -8.13
CA GLU A 90 -4.46 -8.80 -9.07
C GLU A 90 -4.43 -7.27 -9.07
N SER A 91 -4.69 -6.67 -10.22
CA SER A 91 -4.73 -5.21 -10.38
C SER A 91 -5.73 -4.56 -9.43
N VAL A 92 -6.86 -5.21 -9.20
CA VAL A 92 -7.90 -4.75 -8.26
C VAL A 92 -7.42 -4.83 -6.80
N ALA A 93 -6.64 -5.84 -6.44
CA ALA A 93 -6.08 -5.97 -5.09
C ALA A 93 -5.05 -4.88 -4.80
N ILE A 94 -4.20 -4.57 -5.78
CA ILE A 94 -3.24 -3.47 -5.69
C ILE A 94 -3.97 -2.13 -5.53
N SER A 95 -4.99 -1.86 -6.34
CA SER A 95 -5.79 -0.63 -6.27
C SER A 95 -6.49 -0.48 -4.90
N ARG A 96 -7.08 -1.55 -4.38
CA ARG A 96 -7.71 -1.58 -3.05
C ARG A 96 -6.71 -1.30 -1.93
N SER A 97 -5.51 -1.89 -2.00
CA SER A 97 -4.47 -1.71 -1.00
C SER A 97 -3.87 -0.30 -1.00
N ARG A 98 -3.87 0.37 -2.14
CA ARG A 98 -3.39 1.76 -2.28
C ARG A 98 -4.38 2.79 -1.77
N ASP A 99 -5.64 2.51 -1.85
CA ASP A 99 -6.71 3.36 -1.35
C ASP A 99 -6.92 3.09 0.15
N LYS A 100 -6.41 3.99 0.99
CA LYS A 100 -6.50 3.85 2.46
C LYS A 100 -7.94 3.74 2.95
N LEU A 101 -8.83 4.57 2.40
CA LEU A 101 -10.23 4.57 2.81
C LEU A 101 -10.91 3.26 2.43
N ARG A 102 -10.75 2.82 1.19
CA ARG A 102 -11.32 1.57 0.70
C ARG A 102 -10.76 0.35 1.44
N SER A 103 -9.45 0.35 1.74
CA SER A 103 -8.84 -0.70 2.56
C SER A 103 -9.51 -0.82 3.92
N MET A 104 -9.72 0.31 4.60
CA MET A 104 -10.34 0.33 5.92
C MET A 104 -11.81 -0.10 5.87
N GLN A 105 -12.56 0.34 4.87
CA GLN A 105 -13.95 -0.10 4.67
C GLN A 105 -14.05 -1.62 4.43
N LEU A 106 -13.11 -2.19 3.67
CA LEU A 106 -13.04 -3.64 3.44
C LEU A 106 -12.69 -4.42 4.70
N LEU A 107 -11.72 -3.94 5.49
CA LEU A 107 -11.32 -4.54 6.77
C LEU A 107 -12.47 -4.47 7.80
N SER A 108 -13.15 -3.32 7.88
CA SER A 108 -14.33 -3.14 8.73
C SER A 108 -15.42 -4.16 8.41
N ARG A 109 -15.72 -4.35 7.12
CA ARG A 109 -16.71 -5.34 6.67
C ARG A 109 -16.36 -6.79 7.10
N LYS A 110 -15.07 -7.06 7.29
CA LYS A 110 -14.57 -8.37 7.73
C LYS A 110 -14.51 -8.52 9.25
N GLY A 111 -14.90 -7.48 10.02
CA GLY A 111 -14.84 -7.50 11.47
C GLY A 111 -13.42 -7.49 12.04
N ILE A 112 -12.42 -7.09 11.25
CA ILE A 112 -11.04 -6.99 11.71
C ILE A 112 -10.89 -5.77 12.60
N GLY A 113 -10.34 -5.94 13.79
CA GLY A 113 -10.07 -4.85 14.73
C GLY A 113 -9.15 -3.80 14.10
N MET A 114 -9.56 -2.53 14.18
CA MET A 114 -8.78 -1.41 13.67
C MET A 114 -9.07 -0.15 14.48
N PRO A 115 -8.15 0.84 14.46
CA PRO A 115 -8.39 2.12 15.11
C PRO A 115 -9.67 2.78 14.61
N ARG A 116 -10.43 3.41 15.52
CA ARG A 116 -11.62 4.19 15.13
C ARG A 116 -11.21 5.25 14.13
N THR A 117 -11.89 5.30 13.01
CA THR A 117 -11.51 6.16 11.90
C THR A 117 -12.71 6.92 11.37
N GLY A 118 -12.58 8.23 11.28
CA GLY A 118 -13.51 9.11 10.60
C GLY A 118 -12.89 9.60 9.29
N PHE A 119 -13.71 9.68 8.27
CA PHE A 119 -13.37 10.30 6.99
C PHE A 119 -14.31 11.45 6.72
N ALA A 120 -13.77 12.59 6.36
CA ALA A 120 -14.56 13.75 5.98
C ALA A 120 -13.86 14.55 4.89
N CYS A 121 -14.65 15.02 3.94
CA CYS A 121 -14.20 15.97 2.92
C CYS A 121 -14.48 17.41 3.38
N LYS A 122 -15.66 17.65 3.95
CA LYS A 122 -16.10 18.98 4.41
C LYS A 122 -17.08 18.80 5.56
N PRO A 123 -16.61 18.46 6.78
CA PRO A 123 -17.49 18.27 7.91
C PRO A 123 -18.06 19.61 8.38
N ASP A 124 -19.37 19.65 8.62
CA ASP A 124 -20.04 20.84 9.20
C ASP A 124 -19.63 21.04 10.66
N ASN A 125 -19.26 19.95 11.33
CA ASN A 125 -18.81 19.97 12.73
C ASN A 125 -17.56 19.13 12.94
N ILE A 126 -16.40 19.79 12.92
CA ILE A 126 -15.09 19.16 13.15
C ILE A 126 -14.99 18.55 14.55
N LYS A 127 -15.60 19.18 15.56
CA LYS A 127 -15.58 18.65 16.94
C LYS A 127 -16.30 17.32 17.05
N ASP A 128 -17.39 17.16 16.33
CA ASP A 128 -18.12 15.91 16.27
C ASP A 128 -17.29 14.80 15.61
N LEU A 129 -16.60 15.10 14.51
CA LEU A 129 -15.67 14.16 13.86
C LEU A 129 -14.58 13.69 14.83
N ILE A 130 -13.95 14.60 15.57
CA ILE A 130 -12.93 14.28 16.58
C ILE A 130 -13.53 13.43 17.70
N LYS A 131 -14.70 13.77 18.21
CA LYS A 131 -15.39 13.03 19.26
C LYS A 131 -15.73 11.61 18.84
N ASN A 132 -16.19 11.42 17.60
CA ASN A 132 -16.60 10.12 17.06
C ASN A 132 -15.43 9.12 16.97
N VAL A 133 -14.19 9.59 16.85
CA VAL A 133 -13.01 8.73 16.87
C VAL A 133 -12.41 8.55 18.27
N GLY A 134 -13.09 9.01 19.32
CA GLY A 134 -12.67 8.84 20.71
C GLY A 134 -12.04 10.09 21.35
N GLY A 135 -11.99 11.22 20.65
CA GLY A 135 -11.37 12.46 21.14
C GLY A 135 -9.86 12.49 20.94
N ALA A 136 -9.23 13.62 21.31
CA ALA A 136 -7.79 13.75 21.24
C ALA A 136 -7.08 12.92 22.35
N PRO A 137 -5.85 12.42 22.09
CA PRO A 137 -5.04 12.63 20.91
C PRO A 137 -5.55 11.86 19.68
N VAL A 138 -5.42 12.46 18.49
CA VAL A 138 -5.83 11.85 17.21
C VAL A 138 -4.72 11.94 16.18
N VAL A 139 -4.69 10.98 15.26
CA VAL A 139 -3.81 11.02 14.10
C VAL A 139 -4.59 11.46 12.88
N ILE A 140 -4.17 12.58 12.28
CA ILE A 140 -4.76 13.13 11.07
C ILE A 140 -3.87 12.74 9.89
N LYS A 141 -4.47 12.14 8.86
CA LYS A 141 -3.75 11.62 7.70
C LYS A 141 -4.34 12.17 6.42
N LEU A 142 -3.50 12.66 5.53
CA LEU A 142 -3.91 12.89 4.16
C LEU A 142 -4.24 11.54 3.49
N LEU A 143 -5.34 11.49 2.75
CA LEU A 143 -5.71 10.30 1.99
C LEU A 143 -4.65 10.01 0.94
N GLU A 144 -4.18 11.05 0.25
CA GLU A 144 -3.10 10.99 -0.72
C GLU A 144 -1.77 11.30 -0.02
N GLY A 145 -0.92 10.31 0.10
CA GLY A 145 0.40 10.45 0.73
C GLY A 145 1.01 9.09 1.01
N THR A 146 2.34 9.04 1.01
CA THR A 146 3.11 7.83 1.26
C THR A 146 4.21 8.09 2.29
N GLN A 147 4.75 7.04 2.90
CA GLN A 147 5.93 7.10 3.76
C GLN A 147 5.79 8.01 5.00
N GLY A 148 4.56 8.23 5.50
CA GLY A 148 4.31 9.09 6.66
C GLY A 148 4.30 10.60 6.35
N ILE A 149 4.36 10.99 5.07
CA ILE A 149 4.11 12.37 4.65
C ILE A 149 2.62 12.66 4.79
N GLY A 150 2.25 13.81 5.36
CA GLY A 150 0.86 14.17 5.60
C GLY A 150 0.20 13.37 6.73
N VAL A 151 0.98 12.85 7.69
CA VAL A 151 0.51 12.21 8.92
C VAL A 151 0.93 13.06 10.11
N VAL A 152 -0.04 13.55 10.87
CA VAL A 152 0.17 14.47 12.00
C VAL A 152 -0.53 13.92 13.24
N LEU A 153 0.16 13.91 14.37
CA LEU A 153 -0.43 13.66 15.68
C LEU A 153 -0.90 15.01 16.26
N ALA A 154 -2.16 15.08 16.62
CA ALA A 154 -2.74 16.20 17.31
C ALA A 154 -3.07 15.79 18.75
N GLU A 155 -2.32 16.30 19.71
CA GLU A 155 -2.44 15.93 21.13
C GLU A 155 -3.68 16.54 21.80
N THR A 156 -4.18 17.65 21.28
CA THR A 156 -5.36 18.34 21.82
C THR A 156 -6.44 18.51 20.74
N ALA A 157 -7.69 18.61 21.18
CA ALA A 157 -8.82 18.86 20.27
C ALA A 157 -8.62 20.18 19.49
N LYS A 158 -8.13 21.23 20.12
CA LYS A 158 -7.86 22.54 19.48
C LYS A 158 -6.82 22.41 18.37
N THR A 159 -5.74 21.68 18.63
CA THR A 159 -4.71 21.42 17.61
C THR A 159 -5.28 20.61 16.45
N ALA A 160 -6.11 19.60 16.76
CA ALA A 160 -6.77 18.79 15.74
C ALA A 160 -7.71 19.63 14.86
N GLU A 161 -8.53 20.48 15.45
CA GLU A 161 -9.42 21.41 14.72
C GLU A 161 -8.60 22.28 13.75
N SER A 162 -7.54 22.94 14.23
CA SER A 162 -6.71 23.81 13.40
C SER A 162 -6.06 23.07 12.22
N ILE A 163 -5.57 21.83 12.43
CA ILE A 163 -4.97 21.02 11.38
C ILE A 163 -6.01 20.60 10.34
N ILE A 164 -7.20 20.20 10.80
CA ILE A 164 -8.30 19.79 9.93
C ILE A 164 -8.74 20.98 9.06
N GLU A 165 -8.95 22.16 9.67
CA GLU A 165 -9.29 23.38 8.97
C GLU A 165 -8.25 23.76 7.90
N ALA A 166 -6.96 23.65 8.23
CA ALA A 166 -5.88 23.93 7.29
C ALA A 166 -5.92 22.97 6.08
N PHE A 167 -6.12 21.67 6.30
CA PHE A 167 -6.24 20.70 5.23
C PHE A 167 -7.51 20.88 4.39
N MET A 168 -8.62 21.25 5.02
CA MET A 168 -9.85 21.61 4.32
C MET A 168 -9.67 22.84 3.44
N GLY A 169 -8.92 23.85 3.91
CA GLY A 169 -8.60 25.06 3.15
C GLY A 169 -7.91 24.78 1.81
N ILE A 170 -7.09 23.73 1.76
CA ILE A 170 -6.44 23.26 0.52
C ILE A 170 -7.22 22.15 -0.18
N LYS A 171 -8.48 21.89 0.21
CA LYS A 171 -9.38 20.86 -0.37
C LYS A 171 -8.82 19.44 -0.29
N ALA A 172 -8.00 19.13 0.71
CA ALA A 172 -7.44 17.80 0.89
C ALA A 172 -8.44 16.87 1.57
N ASN A 173 -8.53 15.64 1.08
CA ASN A 173 -9.27 14.59 1.74
C ASN A 173 -8.48 14.06 2.95
N ILE A 174 -9.12 13.99 4.12
CA ILE A 174 -8.47 13.62 5.36
C ILE A 174 -9.13 12.40 6.02
N LEU A 175 -8.29 11.61 6.69
CA LEU A 175 -8.70 10.62 7.68
C LEU A 175 -8.33 11.16 9.06
N VAL A 176 -9.27 11.09 10.00
CA VAL A 176 -9.03 11.32 11.43
C VAL A 176 -9.15 9.99 12.13
N GLN A 177 -8.14 9.62 12.91
CA GLN A 177 -8.05 8.30 13.49
C GLN A 177 -7.64 8.39 14.96
N GLU A 178 -8.19 7.52 15.82
CA GLU A 178 -7.74 7.43 17.20
C GLU A 178 -6.23 7.13 17.26
N PHE A 179 -5.57 7.69 18.24
CA PHE A 179 -4.17 7.42 18.49
C PHE A 179 -4.04 6.20 19.41
N ILE A 180 -3.37 5.16 18.93
CA ILE A 180 -3.12 3.93 19.72
C ILE A 180 -1.88 4.16 20.57
N LYS A 181 -2.07 4.66 21.78
CA LYS A 181 -0.99 4.97 22.71
C LYS A 181 -0.18 3.73 23.10
N GLU A 182 -0.84 2.59 23.21
CA GLU A 182 -0.25 1.30 23.55
C GLU A 182 0.76 0.81 22.53
N ALA A 183 0.68 1.29 21.30
CA ALA A 183 1.66 0.96 20.26
C ALA A 183 3.06 1.54 20.54
N GLY A 184 3.14 2.63 21.34
CA GLY A 184 4.41 3.25 21.73
C GLY A 184 5.33 3.60 20.55
N GLY A 185 4.78 4.02 19.40
CA GLY A 185 5.53 4.28 18.18
C GLY A 185 6.02 3.02 17.46
N ALA A 186 5.48 1.84 17.80
CA ALA A 186 5.82 0.57 17.16
C ALA A 186 4.69 0.08 16.24
N ASP A 187 5.04 -0.73 15.26
CA ASP A 187 4.11 -1.55 14.48
C ASP A 187 4.70 -2.94 14.19
N ILE A 188 3.83 -3.88 13.85
CA ILE A 188 4.20 -5.19 13.33
C ILE A 188 3.90 -5.23 11.84
N ARG A 189 4.90 -5.60 11.03
CA ARG A 189 4.75 -5.79 9.60
C ARG A 189 4.89 -7.25 9.24
N CYS A 190 3.86 -7.80 8.62
CA CYS A 190 3.82 -9.18 8.16
C CYS A 190 3.96 -9.24 6.63
N LEU A 191 4.73 -10.21 6.15
CA LEU A 191 4.74 -10.61 4.74
C LEU A 191 3.87 -11.86 4.61
N VAL A 192 2.81 -11.74 3.82
CA VAL A 192 1.87 -12.83 3.55
C VAL A 192 2.02 -13.31 2.12
N ILE A 193 2.20 -14.60 1.92
CA ILE A 193 2.27 -15.25 0.61
C ILE A 193 1.38 -16.48 0.63
N GLY A 194 0.48 -16.59 -0.33
CA GLY A 194 -0.45 -17.73 -0.43
C GLY A 194 -1.32 -17.92 0.83
N GLY A 195 -1.76 -16.82 1.45
CA GLY A 195 -2.56 -16.85 2.68
C GLY A 195 -1.79 -17.23 3.95
N LYS A 196 -0.45 -17.31 3.90
CA LYS A 196 0.38 -17.66 5.07
C LYS A 196 1.36 -16.55 5.39
N VAL A 197 1.51 -16.21 6.66
CA VAL A 197 2.57 -15.29 7.13
C VAL A 197 3.91 -16.00 7.04
N VAL A 198 4.77 -15.54 6.12
CA VAL A 198 6.11 -16.12 5.88
C VAL A 198 7.22 -15.37 6.62
N ALA A 199 7.01 -14.11 6.96
CA ALA A 199 7.93 -13.32 7.76
C ALA A 199 7.18 -12.23 8.53
N ALA A 200 7.69 -11.85 9.70
CA ALA A 200 7.19 -10.75 10.50
C ALA A 200 8.32 -9.97 11.13
N MET A 201 8.17 -8.64 11.19
CA MET A 201 9.09 -7.75 11.89
C MET A 201 8.31 -6.75 12.72
N LYS A 202 8.82 -6.43 13.91
CA LYS A 202 8.42 -5.25 14.67
C LYS A 202 9.31 -4.09 14.26
N ARG A 203 8.69 -2.98 13.91
CA ARG A 203 9.39 -1.72 13.68
C ARG A 203 9.14 -0.80 14.86
N GLN A 204 10.15 -0.03 15.25
CA GLN A 204 10.09 0.95 16.32
C GLN A 204 10.54 2.28 15.78
N GLY A 205 9.75 3.34 16.01
CA GLY A 205 10.14 4.73 15.73
C GLY A 205 11.32 5.17 16.59
N ALA A 206 12.06 6.18 16.16
CA ALA A 206 13.05 6.84 16.99
C ALA A 206 12.39 7.45 18.25
N GLU A 207 13.18 7.77 19.25
CA GLU A 207 12.69 8.37 20.48
C GLU A 207 11.94 9.69 20.17
N GLY A 208 10.74 9.84 20.73
CA GLY A 208 9.84 10.96 20.45
C GLY A 208 9.09 10.92 19.12
N GLU A 209 9.34 9.91 18.26
CA GLU A 209 8.62 9.76 16.98
C GLU A 209 7.51 8.72 17.14
N PHE A 210 6.28 9.12 16.88
CA PHE A 210 5.11 8.21 16.95
C PHE A 210 4.96 7.30 15.72
N ARG A 211 5.70 7.59 14.64
CA ARG A 211 5.70 6.79 13.40
C ARG A 211 6.86 5.82 13.39
N SER A 212 6.59 4.57 13.07
CA SER A 212 7.56 3.47 13.03
C SER A 212 8.40 3.37 11.74
N ASN A 213 8.42 4.41 10.92
CA ASN A 213 9.07 4.39 9.62
C ASN A 213 10.61 4.32 9.73
N LEU A 214 11.23 3.30 9.15
CA LEU A 214 12.69 3.08 9.23
C LEU A 214 13.53 4.24 8.68
N HIS A 215 13.11 4.87 7.59
CA HIS A 215 13.81 6.01 7.00
C HIS A 215 13.75 7.29 7.85
N ARG A 216 13.02 7.28 8.97
CA ARG A 216 12.98 8.33 9.99
C ARG A 216 13.83 7.99 11.23
N GLY A 217 14.83 7.14 11.08
CA GLY A 217 15.70 6.71 12.17
C GLY A 217 15.14 5.58 13.03
N GLY A 218 14.04 4.95 12.57
CA GLY A 218 13.48 3.79 13.25
C GLY A 218 14.33 2.53 13.10
N SER A 219 14.08 1.54 13.94
CA SER A 219 14.72 0.22 13.94
C SER A 219 13.71 -0.88 13.59
N ALA A 220 14.21 -2.06 13.21
CA ALA A 220 13.39 -3.24 12.98
C ALA A 220 14.05 -4.50 13.53
N VAL A 221 13.24 -5.37 14.12
CA VAL A 221 13.65 -6.69 14.60
C VAL A 221 12.68 -7.75 14.12
N VAL A 222 13.20 -8.93 13.80
CA VAL A 222 12.36 -10.09 13.46
C VAL A 222 11.59 -10.54 14.68
N VAL A 223 10.31 -10.83 14.53
CA VAL A 223 9.45 -11.27 15.64
C VAL A 223 8.69 -12.54 15.27
N LYS A 224 8.37 -13.33 16.31
CA LYS A 224 7.44 -14.46 16.19
C LYS A 224 6.05 -13.96 16.54
N LEU A 225 5.09 -14.27 15.67
CA LEU A 225 3.68 -13.94 15.90
C LEU A 225 3.00 -15.02 16.76
N THR A 226 2.04 -14.60 17.56
CA THR A 226 1.08 -15.48 18.20
C THR A 226 0.17 -16.14 17.17
N LYS A 227 -0.61 -17.14 17.58
CA LYS A 227 -1.59 -17.78 16.69
C LYS A 227 -2.64 -16.78 16.23
N VAL A 228 -3.17 -15.97 17.10
CA VAL A 228 -4.19 -14.94 16.81
C VAL A 228 -3.68 -13.92 15.80
N GLU A 229 -2.46 -13.40 15.97
CA GLU A 229 -1.86 -12.45 15.04
C GLU A 229 -1.61 -13.04 13.63
N ARG A 230 -1.46 -14.36 13.51
CA ARG A 230 -1.31 -15.04 12.22
C ARG A 230 -2.64 -15.27 11.50
N GLU A 231 -3.73 -15.40 12.27
CA GLU A 231 -5.07 -15.66 11.77
C GLU A 231 -5.82 -14.37 11.39
N THR A 232 -5.34 -13.21 11.89
CA THR A 232 -5.85 -11.88 11.55
C THR A 232 -5.36 -11.39 10.19
#